data_0fec2c84026f141c1a66e8847483cb06
#
_entry.id   0fec2c84026f141c1a66e8847483cb06
#
_cell.length_a   1.000
_cell.length_b   1.000
_cell.length_c   1.000
_cell.angle_alpha   90.00
_cell.angle_beta   90.00
_cell.angle_gamma   90.00
#
_symmetry.space_group_name_H-M   'P 1'
#
loop_
_entity.id
_entity.type
_entity.pdbx_description
1 polymer ?
#
loop_
_entity_poly.entity_id
_entity_poly.type
_entity_poly.pdbx_seq_one_letter_code
_entity_poly.pdbx_strand_id
1 'polypeptide(L)'
;MRRTYLLGGMENAPDHNLLELFLSIIIPQKDVKQLAYDLINRFGSLEGVLNADANQLMNVSGIGESAAVGIKMVVELNKRVITNRNKNVTDLNCSGEAIAYCANLLKYEKTEKLYMISLNNDGSIINLHLIGEGNANTAPSNTREILESAIIDKASGVLFTHNHPGGSSKASDADLNFSVSIDKLLQSVDINFIDHIIILSLIHI
;
A
#
# COMPACT_ATOMS: atom_id res chain seq x y z
N MET A 1 12.62 -16.37 -23.79
CA MET A 1 11.87 -15.61 -22.79
C MET A 1 10.57 -14.97 -23.30
N ARG A 2 10.57 -14.02 -24.27
CA ARG A 2 9.32 -13.36 -24.73
C ARG A 2 8.23 -14.34 -25.18
N ARG A 3 8.58 -15.33 -26.01
CA ARG A 3 7.62 -16.35 -26.46
C ARG A 3 7.13 -17.24 -25.30
N THR A 4 7.99 -17.56 -24.36
CA THR A 4 7.66 -18.34 -23.15
C THR A 4 6.66 -17.56 -22.28
N TYR A 5 6.88 -16.26 -22.11
CA TYR A 5 5.97 -15.37 -21.37
C TYR A 5 4.56 -15.34 -22.01
N LEU A 6 4.51 -15.17 -23.33
CA LEU A 6 3.24 -15.13 -24.08
C LEU A 6 2.45 -16.44 -24.02
N LEU A 7 3.12 -17.56 -23.75
CA LEU A 7 2.50 -18.88 -23.60
C LEU A 7 2.16 -19.21 -22.12
N GLY A 8 2.25 -18.25 -21.20
CA GLY A 8 1.95 -18.45 -19.79
C GLY A 8 3.02 -19.20 -18.99
N GLY A 9 4.21 -19.43 -19.56
CA GLY A 9 5.27 -20.24 -18.95
C GLY A 9 6.19 -19.51 -17.98
N MET A 10 5.81 -18.31 -17.46
CA MET A 10 6.67 -17.50 -16.57
C MET A 10 6.08 -17.31 -15.16
N GLU A 11 4.96 -17.96 -14.83
CA GLU A 11 4.29 -17.81 -13.53
C GLU A 11 5.18 -18.20 -12.34
N ASN A 12 6.03 -19.21 -12.52
CA ASN A 12 6.98 -19.68 -11.50
C ASN A 12 8.43 -19.33 -11.84
N ALA A 13 8.65 -18.36 -12.73
CA ALA A 13 10.00 -17.95 -13.09
C ALA A 13 10.64 -17.18 -11.93
N PRO A 14 11.96 -17.40 -11.67
CA PRO A 14 12.70 -16.59 -10.72
C PRO A 14 12.62 -15.10 -11.05
N ASP A 15 12.62 -14.25 -10.03
CA ASP A 15 12.50 -12.79 -10.14
C ASP A 15 13.48 -12.17 -11.14
N HIS A 16 14.73 -12.67 -11.16
CA HIS A 16 15.73 -12.16 -12.09
C HIS A 16 15.36 -12.43 -13.57
N ASN A 17 14.63 -13.51 -13.87
CA ASN A 17 14.19 -13.82 -15.23
C ASN A 17 13.07 -12.85 -15.68
N LEU A 18 12.15 -12.51 -14.77
CA LEU A 18 11.11 -11.50 -15.05
C LEU A 18 11.74 -10.13 -15.25
N LEU A 19 12.69 -9.75 -14.38
CA LEU A 19 13.40 -8.50 -14.49
C LEU A 19 14.25 -8.45 -15.77
N GLU A 20 14.96 -9.53 -16.13
CA GLU A 20 15.73 -9.64 -17.39
C GLU A 20 14.80 -9.44 -18.60
N LEU A 21 13.64 -10.12 -18.61
CA LEU A 21 12.67 -9.96 -19.70
C LEU A 21 12.20 -8.50 -19.82
N PHE A 22 11.84 -7.88 -18.70
CA PHE A 22 11.41 -6.48 -18.65
C PHE A 22 12.52 -5.54 -19.15
N LEU A 23 13.73 -5.68 -18.61
CA LEU A 23 14.89 -4.87 -19.02
C LEU A 23 15.21 -5.04 -20.52
N SER A 24 15.06 -6.24 -21.09
CA SER A 24 15.27 -6.50 -22.52
C SER A 24 14.28 -5.76 -23.43
N ILE A 25 13.16 -5.28 -22.89
CA ILE A 25 12.17 -4.47 -23.62
C ILE A 25 12.58 -3.00 -23.61
N ILE A 26 13.02 -2.50 -22.43
CA ILE A 26 13.33 -1.07 -22.24
C ILE A 26 14.78 -0.71 -22.57
N ILE A 27 15.69 -1.69 -22.62
CA ILE A 27 17.09 -1.53 -23.00
C ILE A 27 17.36 -2.45 -24.22
N PRO A 28 16.94 -2.05 -25.42
CA PRO A 28 17.09 -2.90 -26.60
C PRO A 28 18.57 -3.06 -26.97
N GLN A 29 18.88 -4.19 -27.64
CA GLN A 29 20.21 -4.51 -28.20
C GLN A 29 21.34 -4.71 -27.15
N LYS A 30 21.02 -4.91 -25.86
CA LYS A 30 21.99 -5.29 -24.83
C LYS A 30 21.61 -6.62 -24.21
N ASP A 31 22.62 -7.40 -23.82
CA ASP A 31 22.41 -8.50 -22.87
C ASP A 31 22.22 -7.87 -21.49
N VAL A 32 21.03 -8.04 -20.95
CA VAL A 32 20.61 -7.46 -19.67
C VAL A 32 20.54 -8.49 -18.55
N LYS A 33 20.98 -9.73 -18.82
CA LYS A 33 20.94 -10.81 -17.83
C LYS A 33 21.75 -10.46 -16.59
N GLN A 34 23.02 -10.09 -16.78
CA GLN A 34 23.87 -9.72 -15.65
C GLN A 34 23.34 -8.50 -14.90
N LEU A 35 22.81 -7.52 -15.63
CA LEU A 35 22.19 -6.33 -15.06
C LEU A 35 21.00 -6.65 -14.16
N ALA A 36 20.15 -7.64 -14.54
CA ALA A 36 19.04 -8.09 -13.71
C ALA A 36 19.55 -8.71 -12.39
N TYR A 37 20.60 -9.52 -12.44
CA TYR A 37 21.23 -10.07 -11.22
C TYR A 37 21.84 -8.97 -10.34
N ASP A 38 22.54 -8.01 -10.93
CA ASP A 38 23.17 -6.91 -10.19
C ASP A 38 22.15 -6.04 -9.46
N LEU A 39 21.00 -5.78 -10.10
CA LEU A 39 19.88 -5.07 -9.49
C LEU A 39 19.29 -5.85 -8.31
N ILE A 40 18.97 -7.14 -8.50
CA ILE A 40 18.43 -7.98 -7.42
C ILE A 40 19.42 -8.07 -6.25
N ASN A 41 20.70 -8.27 -6.54
CA ASN A 41 21.73 -8.37 -5.50
C ASN A 41 21.88 -7.05 -4.73
N ARG A 42 21.78 -5.90 -5.42
CA ARG A 42 21.94 -4.58 -4.79
C ARG A 42 20.74 -4.18 -3.94
N PHE A 43 19.53 -4.50 -4.39
CA PHE A 43 18.30 -4.09 -3.74
C PHE A 43 17.58 -5.22 -2.97
N GLY A 44 18.16 -6.42 -2.94
CA GLY A 44 17.74 -7.57 -2.15
C GLY A 44 16.61 -8.40 -2.77
N SER A 45 15.73 -7.82 -3.59
CA SER A 45 14.59 -8.49 -4.20
C SER A 45 14.08 -7.72 -5.42
N LEU A 46 13.19 -8.32 -6.20
CA LEU A 46 12.46 -7.63 -7.28
C LEU A 46 11.67 -6.44 -6.73
N GLU A 47 11.03 -6.64 -5.59
CA GLU A 47 10.30 -5.57 -4.88
C GLU A 47 11.24 -4.44 -4.49
N GLY A 48 12.41 -4.74 -3.93
CA GLY A 48 13.45 -3.75 -3.60
C GLY A 48 13.88 -2.95 -4.83
N VAL A 49 14.06 -3.59 -5.99
CA VAL A 49 14.36 -2.91 -7.26
C VAL A 49 13.23 -1.96 -7.67
N LEU A 50 11.98 -2.40 -7.62
CA LEU A 50 10.81 -1.59 -8.00
C LEU A 50 10.62 -0.39 -7.08
N ASN A 51 10.90 -0.55 -5.77
CA ASN A 51 10.74 0.49 -4.76
C ASN A 51 11.92 1.46 -4.67
N ALA A 52 13.11 1.10 -5.20
CA ALA A 52 14.28 1.97 -5.20
C ALA A 52 14.01 3.32 -5.87
N ASP A 53 14.65 4.39 -5.39
CA ASP A 53 14.52 5.70 -6.00
C ASP A 53 15.21 5.76 -7.37
N ALA A 54 14.71 6.60 -8.28
CA ALA A 54 15.26 6.71 -9.64
C ALA A 54 16.78 7.00 -9.64
N ASN A 55 17.26 7.84 -8.72
CA ASN A 55 18.70 8.13 -8.57
C ASN A 55 19.48 6.90 -8.12
N GLN A 56 18.93 6.10 -7.21
CA GLN A 56 19.58 4.86 -6.76
C GLN A 56 19.66 3.84 -7.89
N LEU A 57 18.61 3.73 -8.71
CA LEU A 57 18.60 2.88 -9.90
C LEU A 57 19.66 3.32 -10.93
N MET A 58 19.72 4.62 -11.23
CA MET A 58 20.71 5.18 -12.17
C MET A 58 22.16 5.05 -11.71
N ASN A 59 22.40 4.84 -10.41
CA ASN A 59 23.73 4.53 -9.88
C ASN A 59 24.18 3.07 -10.17
N VAL A 60 23.32 2.26 -10.80
CA VAL A 60 23.70 0.92 -11.29
C VAL A 60 24.19 1.04 -12.72
N SER A 61 25.42 0.57 -12.97
CA SER A 61 26.00 0.61 -14.33
C SER A 61 25.08 -0.11 -15.32
N GLY A 62 24.70 0.58 -16.38
CA GLY A 62 23.80 0.05 -17.40
C GLY A 62 22.35 0.51 -17.27
N ILE A 63 21.96 1.15 -16.18
CA ILE A 63 20.65 1.79 -16.00
C ILE A 63 20.78 3.28 -16.35
N GLY A 64 20.19 3.67 -17.47
CA GLY A 64 20.00 5.08 -17.83
C GLY A 64 18.62 5.60 -17.38
N GLU A 65 18.38 6.89 -17.61
CA GLU A 65 17.15 7.58 -17.24
C GLU A 65 15.89 6.83 -17.76
N SER A 66 15.88 6.44 -19.04
CA SER A 66 14.74 5.71 -19.64
C SER A 66 14.45 4.39 -18.93
N ALA A 67 15.48 3.66 -18.52
CA ALA A 67 15.33 2.40 -17.81
C ALA A 67 14.82 2.63 -16.38
N ALA A 68 15.34 3.63 -15.68
CA ALA A 68 14.88 4.02 -14.35
C ALA A 68 13.40 4.46 -14.39
N VAL A 69 13.03 5.29 -15.36
CA VAL A 69 11.63 5.70 -15.59
C VAL A 69 10.74 4.47 -15.87
N GLY A 70 11.19 3.55 -16.74
CA GLY A 70 10.44 2.32 -17.05
C GLY A 70 10.16 1.48 -15.80
N ILE A 71 11.16 1.30 -14.93
CA ILE A 71 11.00 0.58 -13.66
C ILE A 71 9.99 1.29 -12.76
N LYS A 72 10.09 2.60 -12.60
CA LYS A 72 9.16 3.39 -11.76
C LYS A 72 7.73 3.41 -12.32
N MET A 73 7.58 3.40 -13.65
CA MET A 73 6.27 3.34 -14.32
C MET A 73 5.50 2.04 -13.97
N VAL A 74 6.18 0.90 -13.81
CA VAL A 74 5.52 -0.35 -13.40
C VAL A 74 4.81 -0.17 -12.07
N VAL A 75 5.49 0.45 -11.09
CA VAL A 75 4.91 0.70 -9.76
C VAL A 75 3.73 1.66 -9.86
N GLU A 76 3.88 2.75 -10.59
CA GLU A 76 2.82 3.75 -10.73
C GLU A 76 1.57 3.18 -11.43
N LEU A 77 1.77 2.40 -12.50
CA LEU A 77 0.66 1.73 -13.19
C LEU A 77 -0.06 0.74 -12.27
N ASN A 78 0.70 -0.06 -11.53
CA ASN A 78 0.13 -1.02 -10.58
C ASN A 78 -0.65 -0.29 -9.47
N LYS A 79 -0.09 0.79 -8.90
CA LYS A 79 -0.78 1.64 -7.91
C LYS A 79 -2.13 2.14 -8.45
N ARG A 80 -2.17 2.65 -9.68
CA ARG A 80 -3.43 3.13 -10.31
C ARG A 80 -4.44 2.03 -10.53
N VAL A 81 -4.01 0.85 -10.99
CA VAL A 81 -4.90 -0.31 -11.17
C VAL A 81 -5.54 -0.70 -9.83
N ILE A 82 -4.74 -0.77 -8.77
CA ILE A 82 -5.22 -1.13 -7.43
C ILE A 82 -6.16 -0.06 -6.87
N THR A 83 -5.80 1.22 -6.99
CA THR A 83 -6.66 2.33 -6.56
C THR A 83 -8.00 2.32 -7.29
N ASN A 84 -8.00 2.01 -8.59
CA ASN A 84 -9.26 1.92 -9.35
C ASN A 84 -10.08 0.69 -8.95
N ARG A 85 -9.46 -0.42 -8.56
CA ARG A 85 -10.18 -1.57 -8.00
C ARG A 85 -10.86 -1.22 -6.68
N ASN A 86 -10.19 -0.49 -5.79
CA ASN A 86 -10.78 -0.04 -4.53
C ASN A 86 -11.97 0.90 -4.74
N LYS A 87 -11.96 1.75 -5.78
CA LYS A 87 -13.12 2.59 -6.12
C LYS A 87 -14.38 1.81 -6.48
N ASN A 88 -14.23 0.55 -6.89
CA ASN A 88 -15.34 -0.35 -7.21
C ASN A 88 -15.76 -1.24 -6.03
N VAL A 89 -15.03 -1.18 -4.90
CA VAL A 89 -15.44 -1.87 -3.66
C VAL A 89 -16.42 -0.94 -2.96
N THR A 90 -17.65 -1.37 -2.90
CA THR A 90 -18.76 -0.64 -2.25
C THR A 90 -19.03 -1.13 -0.85
N ASP A 91 -18.64 -2.37 -0.54
CA ASP A 91 -19.02 -3.06 0.69
C ASP A 91 -17.83 -3.75 1.34
N LEU A 92 -17.80 -3.76 2.68
CA LEU A 92 -16.84 -4.48 3.51
C LEU A 92 -17.59 -5.47 4.42
N ASN A 93 -18.19 -6.48 3.79
CA ASN A 93 -19.11 -7.41 4.48
C ASN A 93 -18.39 -8.49 5.30
N CYS A 94 -17.10 -8.67 5.12
CA CYS A 94 -16.31 -9.59 5.91
C CYS A 94 -14.90 -9.05 6.18
N SER A 95 -14.25 -9.62 7.20
CA SER A 95 -12.89 -9.20 7.60
C SER A 95 -11.87 -9.33 6.46
N GLY A 96 -12.02 -10.34 5.58
CA GLY A 96 -11.12 -10.54 4.44
C GLY A 96 -11.20 -9.41 3.41
N GLU A 97 -12.40 -8.91 3.11
CA GLU A 97 -12.63 -7.78 2.21
C GLU A 97 -12.09 -6.49 2.80
N ALA A 98 -12.33 -6.26 4.10
CA ALA A 98 -11.82 -5.10 4.81
C ALA A 98 -10.28 -5.08 4.82
N ILE A 99 -9.63 -6.20 5.13
CA ILE A 99 -8.17 -6.33 5.10
C ILE A 99 -7.63 -6.09 3.68
N ALA A 100 -8.23 -6.70 2.66
CA ALA A 100 -7.81 -6.52 1.27
C ALA A 100 -7.96 -5.06 0.80
N TYR A 101 -9.06 -4.39 1.16
CA TYR A 101 -9.28 -2.98 0.87
C TYR A 101 -8.22 -2.09 1.54
N CYS A 102 -7.99 -2.26 2.84
CA CYS A 102 -7.00 -1.51 3.60
C CYS A 102 -5.57 -1.76 3.08
N ALA A 103 -5.23 -3.02 2.77
CA ALA A 103 -3.94 -3.37 2.19
C ALA A 103 -3.73 -2.68 0.83
N ASN A 104 -4.74 -2.69 -0.03
CA ASN A 104 -4.67 -2.01 -1.31
C ASN A 104 -4.55 -0.48 -1.19
N LEU A 105 -5.14 0.10 -0.14
CA LEU A 105 -5.06 1.54 0.14
C LEU A 105 -3.66 1.95 0.59
N LEU A 106 -3.00 1.14 1.42
CA LEU A 106 -1.84 1.56 2.22
C LEU A 106 -0.52 0.91 1.85
N LYS A 107 -0.51 -0.25 1.18
CA LYS A 107 0.71 -1.05 0.97
C LYS A 107 1.86 -0.35 0.23
N TYR A 108 1.55 0.69 -0.56
CA TYR A 108 2.55 1.45 -1.32
C TYR A 108 2.82 2.84 -0.73
N GLU A 109 2.25 3.16 0.43
CA GLU A 109 2.50 4.44 1.08
C GLU A 109 3.84 4.39 1.82
N LYS A 110 4.68 5.39 1.55
CA LYS A 110 6.03 5.53 2.14
C LYS A 110 6.01 6.25 3.48
N THR A 111 4.98 7.05 3.70
CA THR A 111 4.71 7.74 4.96
C THR A 111 3.60 7.02 5.71
N GLU A 112 3.61 7.13 7.03
CA GLU A 112 2.51 6.64 7.84
C GLU A 112 1.26 7.46 7.55
N LYS A 113 0.14 6.78 7.26
CA LYS A 113 -1.16 7.39 7.02
C LYS A 113 -2.21 6.66 7.82
N LEU A 114 -3.05 7.43 8.50
CA LEU A 114 -4.22 6.93 9.20
C LEU A 114 -5.47 7.32 8.44
N TYR A 115 -6.27 6.34 8.07
CA TYR A 115 -7.57 6.54 7.44
C TYR A 115 -8.71 6.09 8.36
N MET A 116 -9.83 6.78 8.25
CA MET A 116 -11.13 6.39 8.78
C MET A 116 -12.06 6.06 7.61
N ILE A 117 -12.74 4.93 7.69
CA ILE A 117 -13.72 4.47 6.72
C ILE A 117 -15.08 4.46 7.42
N SER A 118 -15.99 5.32 6.97
CA SER A 118 -17.37 5.38 7.46
C SER A 118 -18.20 4.33 6.74
N LEU A 119 -18.96 3.53 7.51
CA LEU A 119 -19.75 2.41 7.01
C LEU A 119 -21.22 2.57 7.37
N ASN A 120 -22.08 2.12 6.46
CA ASN A 120 -23.49 1.88 6.71
C ASN A 120 -23.70 0.61 7.54
N ASN A 121 -24.94 0.38 7.97
CA ASN A 121 -25.33 -0.79 8.75
C ASN A 121 -25.21 -2.13 7.98
N ASP A 122 -25.22 -2.07 6.66
CA ASP A 122 -25.01 -3.21 5.76
C ASP A 122 -23.54 -3.43 5.35
N GLY A 123 -22.59 -2.68 5.96
CA GLY A 123 -21.18 -2.74 5.64
C GLY A 123 -20.75 -1.95 4.41
N SER A 124 -21.67 -1.24 3.74
CA SER A 124 -21.33 -0.41 2.58
C SER A 124 -20.51 0.82 2.99
N ILE A 125 -19.52 1.16 2.17
CA ILE A 125 -18.63 2.31 2.40
C ILE A 125 -19.39 3.60 2.06
N ILE A 126 -19.50 4.49 3.05
CA ILE A 126 -20.08 5.83 2.87
C ILE A 126 -18.98 6.79 2.42
N ASN A 127 -17.87 6.84 3.17
CA ASN A 127 -16.77 7.77 2.90
C ASN A 127 -15.42 7.26 3.42
N LEU A 128 -14.34 7.84 2.88
CA LEU A 128 -12.96 7.58 3.28
C LEU A 128 -12.29 8.91 3.65
N HIS A 129 -11.84 9.03 4.89
CA HIS A 129 -11.20 10.22 5.42
C HIS A 129 -9.73 9.95 5.74
N LEU A 130 -8.83 10.80 5.25
CA LEU A 130 -7.44 10.83 5.72
C LEU A 130 -7.39 11.63 7.03
N ILE A 131 -7.17 10.94 8.14
CA ILE A 131 -7.16 11.52 9.48
C ILE A 131 -5.79 12.05 9.87
N GLY A 132 -4.72 11.40 9.41
CA GLY A 132 -3.34 11.80 9.72
C GLY A 132 -2.35 11.31 8.69
N GLU A 133 -1.28 12.08 8.51
CA GLU A 133 -0.12 11.74 7.69
C GLU A 133 1.15 12.23 8.38
N GLY A 134 2.18 11.38 8.48
CA GLY A 134 3.48 11.73 9.07
C GLY A 134 4.02 10.68 10.01
N ASN A 135 4.87 11.04 10.97
CA ASN A 135 5.47 10.13 11.94
C ASN A 135 4.46 9.75 13.04
N ALA A 136 4.55 8.50 13.52
CA ALA A 136 3.73 7.86 14.57
C ALA A 136 3.53 8.67 15.88
N ASN A 137 4.31 9.73 16.11
CA ASN A 137 4.18 10.58 17.29
C ASN A 137 3.14 11.70 17.17
N THR A 138 2.53 11.88 16.00
CA THR A 138 1.34 12.71 15.85
C THR A 138 0.12 11.80 15.93
N ALA A 139 -0.15 11.25 17.12
CA ALA A 139 -1.49 10.70 17.42
C ALA A 139 -2.50 11.73 16.93
N PRO A 140 -3.58 11.31 16.26
CA PRO A 140 -4.56 12.26 15.73
C PRO A 140 -5.03 13.15 16.87
N SER A 141 -4.48 14.35 16.92
CA SER A 141 -4.82 15.37 17.91
C SER A 141 -6.25 15.86 17.76
N ASN A 142 -7.03 15.24 16.86
CA ASN A 142 -8.32 15.75 16.44
C ASN A 142 -9.42 14.68 16.52
N THR A 143 -9.60 14.10 17.72
CA THR A 143 -10.76 13.24 18.03
C THR A 143 -12.10 13.92 17.69
N ARG A 144 -12.14 15.26 17.76
CA ARG A 144 -13.30 16.05 17.36
C ARG A 144 -13.59 15.92 15.86
N GLU A 145 -12.58 16.02 15.00
CA GLU A 145 -12.72 15.89 13.54
C GLU A 145 -13.21 14.50 13.15
N ILE A 146 -12.68 13.46 13.80
CA ILE A 146 -13.13 12.08 13.62
C ILE A 146 -14.63 11.97 13.92
N LEU A 147 -15.06 12.49 15.06
CA LEU A 147 -16.45 12.42 15.49
C LEU A 147 -17.37 13.24 14.57
N GLU A 148 -16.98 14.47 14.22
CA GLU A 148 -17.71 15.33 13.30
C GLU A 148 -17.88 14.66 11.93
N SER A 149 -16.83 14.05 11.38
CA SER A 149 -16.87 13.33 10.10
C SER A 149 -17.82 12.15 10.15
N ALA A 150 -17.72 11.31 11.20
CA ALA A 150 -18.60 10.15 11.35
C ALA A 150 -20.08 10.54 11.48
N ILE A 151 -20.39 11.64 12.19
CA ILE A 151 -21.75 12.17 12.33
C ILE A 151 -22.26 12.75 11.00
N ILE A 152 -21.43 13.53 10.29
CA ILE A 152 -21.79 14.11 8.98
C ILE A 152 -22.11 13.01 7.97
N ASP A 153 -21.30 11.95 7.96
CA ASP A 153 -21.51 10.79 7.11
C ASP A 153 -22.75 9.96 7.52
N LYS A 154 -23.32 10.22 8.69
CA LYS A 154 -24.36 9.38 9.30
C LYS A 154 -23.93 7.91 9.39
N ALA A 155 -22.68 7.69 9.74
CA ALA A 155 -22.09 6.37 9.81
C ALA A 155 -22.78 5.52 10.90
N SER A 156 -23.07 4.26 10.58
CA SER A 156 -23.50 3.27 11.57
C SER A 156 -22.29 2.61 12.24
N GLY A 157 -21.16 2.57 11.55
CA GLY A 157 -19.89 2.06 12.05
C GLY A 157 -18.71 2.73 11.40
N VAL A 158 -17.56 2.63 12.05
CA VAL A 158 -16.29 3.20 11.59
C VAL A 158 -15.19 2.15 11.71
N LEU A 159 -14.39 2.02 10.64
CA LEU A 159 -13.19 1.20 10.60
C LEU A 159 -11.97 2.10 10.41
N PHE A 160 -10.94 1.89 11.21
CA PHE A 160 -9.67 2.59 11.06
C PHE A 160 -8.63 1.71 10.41
N THR A 161 -7.73 2.31 9.66
CA THR A 161 -6.56 1.61 9.11
C THR A 161 -5.37 2.53 8.98
N HIS A 162 -4.19 2.05 9.35
CA HIS A 162 -2.94 2.75 9.11
C HIS A 162 -1.83 1.78 8.68
N ASN A 163 -0.76 2.31 8.11
CA ASN A 163 0.40 1.54 7.71
C ASN A 163 1.59 1.81 8.61
N HIS A 164 2.42 0.79 8.82
CA HIS A 164 3.73 0.89 9.43
C HIS A 164 4.83 0.80 8.37
N PRO A 165 5.36 1.91 7.85
CA PRO A 165 6.42 1.89 6.83
C PRO A 165 7.71 1.23 7.32
N GLY A 166 7.96 1.26 8.64
CA GLY A 166 9.12 0.63 9.29
C GLY A 166 9.01 -0.88 9.50
N GLY A 167 7.94 -1.54 9.01
CA GLY A 167 7.81 -3.01 9.01
C GLY A 167 7.51 -3.66 10.36
N SER A 168 7.17 -2.90 11.42
CA SER A 168 6.75 -3.50 12.70
C SER A 168 5.36 -4.14 12.57
N SER A 169 5.27 -5.44 12.86
CA SER A 169 4.00 -6.19 12.86
C SER A 169 3.16 -6.01 14.12
N LYS A 170 3.68 -5.32 15.14
CA LYS A 170 2.99 -5.12 16.40
C LYS A 170 2.38 -3.73 16.44
N ALA A 171 1.12 -3.66 16.88
CA ALA A 171 0.51 -2.42 17.29
C ALA A 171 1.35 -1.76 18.38
N SER A 172 1.57 -0.44 18.28
CA SER A 172 2.20 0.33 19.34
C SER A 172 1.21 0.56 20.50
N ASP A 173 1.74 0.92 21.67
CA ASP A 173 0.87 1.33 22.80
C ASP A 173 0.01 2.56 22.43
N ALA A 174 0.51 3.42 21.54
CA ALA A 174 -0.24 4.56 21.02
C ALA A 174 -1.44 4.11 20.17
N ASP A 175 -1.28 3.11 19.30
CA ASP A 175 -2.36 2.55 18.48
C ASP A 175 -3.45 1.92 19.33
N LEU A 176 -3.04 1.17 20.37
CA LEU A 176 -3.97 0.55 21.30
C LEU A 176 -4.74 1.59 22.10
N ASN A 177 -4.05 2.60 22.64
CA ASN A 177 -4.69 3.69 23.38
C ASN A 177 -5.63 4.52 22.52
N PHE A 178 -5.24 4.79 21.26
CA PHE A 178 -6.09 5.43 20.27
C PHE A 178 -7.37 4.63 20.06
N SER A 179 -7.27 3.33 19.76
CA SER A 179 -8.41 2.46 19.50
C SER A 179 -9.39 2.44 20.68
N VAL A 180 -8.88 2.28 21.90
CA VAL A 180 -9.71 2.28 23.13
C VAL A 180 -10.40 3.62 23.35
N SER A 181 -9.71 4.74 23.08
CA SER A 181 -10.25 6.08 23.29
C SER A 181 -11.33 6.42 22.28
N ILE A 182 -11.10 6.06 21.01
CA ILE A 182 -12.05 6.29 19.92
C ILE A 182 -13.29 5.39 20.04
N ASP A 183 -13.14 4.13 20.43
CA ASP A 183 -14.26 3.24 20.67
C ASP A 183 -15.24 3.84 21.71
N LYS A 184 -14.73 4.28 22.85
CA LYS A 184 -15.55 4.95 23.89
C LYS A 184 -16.25 6.21 23.38
N LEU A 185 -15.54 7.00 22.54
CA LEU A 185 -16.09 8.23 21.99
C LEU A 185 -17.22 7.94 20.99
N LEU A 186 -17.03 7.01 20.09
CA LEU A 186 -18.03 6.63 19.07
C LEU A 186 -19.27 6.01 19.72
N GLN A 187 -19.08 5.16 20.75
CA GLN A 187 -20.20 4.59 21.52
C GLN A 187 -21.07 5.67 22.16
N SER A 188 -20.51 6.82 22.55
CA SER A 188 -21.28 7.92 23.15
C SER A 188 -22.28 8.59 22.21
N VAL A 189 -22.17 8.30 20.91
CA VAL A 189 -23.04 8.83 19.85
C VAL A 189 -23.67 7.72 18.99
N ASP A 190 -23.76 6.50 19.54
CA ASP A 190 -24.35 5.32 18.89
C ASP A 190 -23.70 4.93 17.55
N ILE A 191 -22.40 5.16 17.40
CA ILE A 191 -21.60 4.71 16.25
C ILE A 191 -20.70 3.54 16.68
N ASN A 192 -20.72 2.44 15.91
CA ASN A 192 -19.93 1.27 16.22
C ASN A 192 -18.45 1.46 15.79
N PHE A 193 -17.52 1.19 16.70
CA PHE A 193 -16.13 0.97 16.33
C PHE A 193 -16.00 -0.48 15.81
N ILE A 194 -15.68 -0.64 14.51
CA ILE A 194 -15.65 -1.96 13.86
C ILE A 194 -14.32 -2.65 14.11
N ASP A 195 -13.22 -1.98 13.73
CA ASP A 195 -11.86 -2.53 13.87
C ASP A 195 -10.80 -1.45 13.63
N HIS A 196 -9.53 -1.76 13.96
CA HIS A 196 -8.36 -0.97 13.60
C HIS A 196 -7.32 -1.86 12.94
N ILE A 197 -7.27 -1.82 11.61
CA ILE A 197 -6.42 -2.68 10.78
C ILE A 197 -5.08 -2.01 10.52
N ILE A 198 -4.00 -2.67 10.92
CA ILE A 198 -2.62 -2.20 10.68
C ILE A 198 -2.04 -2.92 9.48
N ILE A 199 -1.62 -2.16 8.48
CA ILE A 199 -1.01 -2.68 7.26
C ILE A 199 0.50 -2.53 7.33
N LEU A 200 1.19 -3.64 7.18
CA LEU A 200 2.64 -3.62 7.01
C LEU A 200 2.95 -3.15 5.60
N SER A 201 3.58 -2.00 5.47
CA SER A 201 4.11 -1.59 4.18
C SER A 201 5.24 -2.54 3.81
N LEU A 202 5.12 -3.19 2.65
CA LEU A 202 6.13 -4.09 2.12
C LEU A 202 7.39 -3.35 1.64
N ILE A 203 7.48 -2.06 1.91
CA ILE A 203 8.64 -1.24 1.54
C ILE A 203 9.66 -1.34 2.68
N HIS A 204 10.49 -2.39 2.63
CA HIS A 204 11.71 -2.40 3.43
C HIS A 204 12.73 -1.44 2.82
N ILE A 205 13.23 -0.52 3.65
CA ILE A 205 14.35 0.38 3.31
C ILE A 205 15.66 -0.41 3.36
#